data_57b1c735dab1ca0cbf302445f3d07a0f
#
_entry.id   57b1c735dab1ca0cbf302445f3d07a0f
#
_cell.length_a   1.000
_cell.length_b   1.000
_cell.length_c   1.000
_cell.angle_alpha   90.00
_cell.angle_beta   90.00
_cell.angle_gamma   90.00
#
_symmetry.space_group_name_H-M   'P 1'
#
loop_
_entity.id
_entity.type
_entity.pdbx_description
1 polymer ?
#
loop_
_entity_poly.entity_id
_entity_poly.type
_entity_poly.pdbx_seq_one_letter_code
_entity_poly.pdbx_strand_id
1 'polypeptide(L)'
;MKQRIIGLDVARAFAVIGMIIVNFKMVLGKQGAEWAQLVTSVFEGKAAATFVVLAGVGLALMSNTAFHNNDLQKLKQAMVRITKRALFLFLVGLSYMDIWPADILHFYGIYMFLIILLLKAKPKLVFGTALFLILAYPLMMLIWQYDTGWDFETFEYSGFWTLEGFVRNLFYNGYHPVFPWAAFMLVGLWFGRQDLHNASFIKKT
;
A
#
# COMPACT_ATOMS: atom_id res chain seq x y z
N MET A 1 -6.03 28.71 4.57
CA MET A 1 -6.42 27.29 4.70
C MET A 1 -6.11 26.58 3.39
N LYS A 2 -5.39 25.43 3.41
CA LYS A 2 -5.19 24.66 2.15
C LYS A 2 -6.53 24.13 1.70
N GLN A 3 -6.90 24.39 0.45
CA GLN A 3 -8.16 23.93 -0.12
C GLN A 3 -8.15 22.39 -0.17
N ARG A 4 -9.21 21.78 0.37
CA ARG A 4 -9.38 20.33 0.41
C ARG A 4 -9.63 19.79 -1.01
N ILE A 5 -8.89 18.77 -1.42
CA ILE A 5 -9.05 18.15 -2.74
C ILE A 5 -10.14 17.06 -2.61
N ILE A 6 -11.38 17.43 -2.87
CA ILE A 6 -12.56 16.55 -2.72
C ILE A 6 -12.39 15.25 -3.53
N GLY A 7 -11.80 15.32 -4.73
CA GLY A 7 -11.57 14.15 -5.57
C GLY A 7 -10.74 13.04 -4.90
N LEU A 8 -9.76 13.40 -4.07
CA LEU A 8 -8.97 12.40 -3.32
C LEU A 8 -9.80 11.71 -2.23
N ASP A 9 -10.72 12.43 -1.59
CA ASP A 9 -11.59 11.85 -0.55
C ASP A 9 -12.63 10.92 -1.18
N VAL A 10 -13.20 11.31 -2.32
CA VAL A 10 -14.12 10.46 -3.11
C VAL A 10 -13.40 9.20 -3.58
N ALA A 11 -12.22 9.33 -4.18
CA ALA A 11 -11.43 8.17 -4.63
C ALA A 11 -11.09 7.23 -3.47
N ARG A 12 -10.79 7.76 -2.28
CA ARG A 12 -10.53 6.95 -1.08
C ARG A 12 -11.77 6.20 -0.62
N ALA A 13 -12.95 6.84 -0.64
CA ALA A 13 -14.21 6.20 -0.29
C ALA A 13 -14.52 5.04 -1.26
N PHE A 14 -14.35 5.25 -2.57
CA PHE A 14 -14.52 4.19 -3.57
C PHE A 14 -13.53 3.04 -3.37
N ALA A 15 -12.27 3.34 -3.06
CA ALA A 15 -11.26 2.31 -2.79
C ALA A 15 -11.64 1.46 -1.57
N VAL A 16 -12.13 2.08 -0.48
CA VAL A 16 -12.60 1.37 0.71
C VAL A 16 -13.81 0.47 0.40
N ILE A 17 -14.82 0.99 -0.32
CA ILE A 17 -15.99 0.21 -0.74
C ILE A 17 -15.53 -0.97 -1.60
N GLY A 18 -14.63 -0.73 -2.57
CA GLY A 18 -14.08 -1.78 -3.42
C GLY A 18 -13.34 -2.87 -2.62
N MET A 19 -12.56 -2.49 -1.61
CA MET A 19 -11.89 -3.47 -0.72
C MET A 19 -12.90 -4.30 0.08
N ILE A 20 -13.98 -3.69 0.59
CA ILE A 20 -15.05 -4.41 1.28
C ILE A 20 -15.66 -5.45 0.33
N ILE A 21 -16.01 -5.07 -0.90
CA ILE A 21 -16.58 -5.96 -1.91
C ILE A 21 -15.65 -7.15 -2.18
N VAL A 22 -14.34 -6.88 -2.39
CA VAL A 22 -13.34 -7.92 -2.67
C VAL A 22 -13.18 -8.87 -1.50
N ASN A 23 -13.14 -8.37 -0.26
CA ASN A 23 -13.01 -9.21 0.93
C ASN A 23 -14.24 -10.10 1.11
N PHE A 24 -15.46 -9.57 0.91
CA PHE A 24 -16.66 -10.39 0.95
C PHE A 24 -16.67 -11.46 -0.16
N LYS A 25 -16.25 -11.11 -1.38
CA LYS A 25 -16.11 -12.06 -2.48
C LYS A 25 -15.14 -13.20 -2.15
N MET A 26 -14.02 -12.89 -1.48
CA MET A 26 -13.04 -13.88 -1.05
C MET A 26 -13.64 -14.87 -0.04
N VAL A 27 -14.42 -14.39 0.94
CA VAL A 27 -15.04 -15.21 1.98
C VAL A 27 -16.22 -16.03 1.42
N LEU A 28 -17.06 -15.41 0.60
CA LEU A 28 -18.29 -16.05 0.06
C LEU A 28 -18.01 -16.92 -1.18
N GLY A 29 -16.79 -16.89 -1.70
CA GLY A 29 -16.38 -17.67 -2.87
C GLY A 29 -17.01 -17.16 -4.17
N LYS A 30 -17.09 -18.08 -5.15
CA LYS A 30 -17.62 -17.77 -6.50
C LYS A 30 -19.13 -18.01 -6.60
N GLN A 31 -19.86 -17.93 -5.50
CA GLN A 31 -21.30 -18.08 -5.49
C GLN A 31 -22.00 -16.79 -5.94
N GLY A 32 -23.12 -16.91 -6.64
CA GLY A 32 -23.92 -15.78 -7.11
C GLY A 32 -23.99 -15.65 -8.63
N ALA A 33 -24.79 -14.69 -9.09
CA ALA A 33 -25.03 -14.45 -10.50
C ALA A 33 -23.73 -14.01 -11.24
N GLU A 34 -23.54 -14.47 -12.47
CA GLU A 34 -22.33 -14.19 -13.28
C GLU A 34 -22.07 -12.69 -13.44
N TRP A 35 -23.12 -11.88 -13.65
CA TRP A 35 -22.97 -10.43 -13.76
C TRP A 35 -22.40 -9.79 -12.48
N ALA A 36 -22.80 -10.31 -11.30
CA ALA A 36 -22.29 -9.80 -10.03
C ALA A 36 -20.81 -10.16 -9.84
N GLN A 37 -20.41 -11.37 -10.28
CA GLN A 37 -19.01 -11.79 -10.27
C GLN A 37 -18.16 -10.92 -11.20
N LEU A 38 -18.67 -10.58 -12.40
CA LEU A 38 -17.99 -9.67 -13.34
C LEU A 38 -17.81 -8.27 -12.75
N VAL A 39 -18.88 -7.70 -12.17
CA VAL A 39 -18.81 -6.37 -11.53
C VAL A 39 -17.80 -6.35 -10.39
N THR A 40 -17.83 -7.35 -9.52
CA THR A 40 -16.92 -7.41 -8.37
C THR A 40 -15.47 -7.67 -8.78
N SER A 41 -15.21 -8.39 -9.88
CA SER A 41 -13.86 -8.64 -10.39
C SER A 41 -13.13 -7.35 -10.84
N VAL A 42 -13.88 -6.29 -11.20
CA VAL A 42 -13.30 -4.99 -11.54
C VAL A 42 -12.50 -4.39 -10.38
N PHE A 43 -12.89 -4.69 -9.14
CA PHE A 43 -12.25 -4.16 -7.92
C PHE A 43 -11.04 -4.99 -7.46
N GLU A 44 -10.90 -6.25 -7.91
CA GLU A 44 -9.82 -7.14 -7.50
C GLU A 44 -8.44 -6.52 -7.80
N GLY A 45 -7.59 -6.49 -6.79
CA GLY A 45 -6.27 -5.85 -6.83
C GLY A 45 -6.31 -4.33 -6.95
N LYS A 46 -7.21 -3.78 -7.76
CA LYS A 46 -7.28 -2.33 -8.06
C LYS A 46 -7.71 -1.51 -6.86
N ALA A 47 -8.68 -1.99 -6.08
CA ALA A 47 -9.18 -1.28 -4.90
C ALA A 47 -8.07 -1.12 -3.85
N ALA A 48 -7.36 -2.21 -3.53
CA ALA A 48 -6.24 -2.18 -2.60
C ALA A 48 -5.08 -1.31 -3.12
N ALA A 49 -4.69 -1.46 -4.40
CA ALA A 49 -3.65 -0.64 -5.00
C ALA A 49 -3.99 0.86 -4.97
N THR A 50 -5.23 1.22 -5.33
CA THR A 50 -5.72 2.61 -5.26
C THR A 50 -5.67 3.14 -3.84
N PHE A 51 -6.11 2.37 -2.86
CA PHE A 51 -6.06 2.75 -1.45
C PHE A 51 -4.62 3.02 -0.99
N VAL A 52 -3.67 2.16 -1.35
CA VAL A 52 -2.24 2.31 -1.01
C VAL A 52 -1.64 3.55 -1.68
N VAL A 53 -1.95 3.81 -2.97
CA VAL A 53 -1.52 5.04 -3.66
C VAL A 53 -2.07 6.28 -2.95
N LEU A 54 -3.36 6.31 -2.66
CA LEU A 54 -4.01 7.45 -1.99
C LEU A 54 -3.45 7.70 -0.58
N ALA A 55 -3.00 6.66 0.09
CA ALA A 55 -2.29 6.81 1.35
C ALA A 55 -0.94 7.49 1.16
N GLY A 56 -0.15 7.06 0.17
CA GLY A 56 1.10 7.73 -0.19
C GLY A 56 0.91 9.21 -0.51
N VAL A 57 -0.14 9.55 -1.28
CA VAL A 57 -0.55 10.95 -1.53
C VAL A 57 -0.84 11.68 -0.21
N GLY A 58 -1.60 11.06 0.69
CA GLY A 58 -1.91 11.64 2.00
C GLY A 58 -0.67 11.95 2.84
N LEU A 59 0.31 11.04 2.84
CA LEU A 59 1.59 11.22 3.53
C LEU A 59 2.42 12.34 2.90
N ALA A 60 2.40 12.47 1.56
CA ALA A 60 3.01 13.59 0.85
C ALA A 60 2.37 14.92 1.27
N LEU A 61 1.05 15.04 1.16
CA LEU A 61 0.32 16.27 1.50
C LEU A 61 0.54 16.70 2.96
N MET A 62 0.63 15.74 3.88
CA MET A 62 0.92 15.99 5.29
C MET A 62 2.33 16.57 5.50
N SER A 63 3.30 16.19 4.69
CA SER A 63 4.71 16.57 4.81
C SER A 63 5.18 17.65 3.83
N ASN A 64 4.39 17.97 2.79
CA ASN A 64 4.79 18.85 1.69
C ASN A 64 5.28 20.24 2.15
N THR A 65 4.57 20.90 3.07
CA THR A 65 4.98 22.22 3.55
C THR A 65 6.36 22.18 4.23
N ALA A 66 6.61 21.13 5.02
CA ALA A 66 7.91 20.94 5.66
C ALA A 66 9.00 20.57 4.67
N PHE A 67 8.65 19.76 3.67
CA PHE A 67 9.57 19.33 2.62
C PHE A 67 10.03 20.49 1.71
N HIS A 68 9.09 21.29 1.19
CA HIS A 68 9.39 22.40 0.28
C HIS A 68 10.10 23.57 0.98
N ASN A 69 9.81 23.79 2.26
CA ASN A 69 10.44 24.86 3.05
C ASN A 69 11.75 24.40 3.73
N ASN A 70 12.21 23.17 3.51
CA ASN A 70 13.34 22.56 4.21
C ASN A 70 13.26 22.66 5.74
N ASP A 71 12.03 22.65 6.30
CA ASP A 71 11.79 22.73 7.74
C ASP A 71 12.02 21.37 8.39
N LEU A 72 13.25 21.16 8.83
CA LEU A 72 13.69 19.89 9.43
C LEU A 72 12.91 19.55 10.71
N GLN A 73 12.48 20.55 11.50
CA GLN A 73 11.74 20.30 12.72
C GLN A 73 10.34 19.79 12.43
N LYS A 74 9.61 20.42 11.53
CA LYS A 74 8.27 19.94 11.10
C LYS A 74 8.36 18.62 10.38
N LEU A 75 9.44 18.38 9.64
CA LEU A 75 9.65 17.11 8.96
C LEU A 75 9.88 15.96 9.97
N LYS A 76 10.68 16.19 11.02
CA LYS A 76 10.83 15.24 12.14
C LYS A 76 9.48 14.95 12.83
N GLN A 77 8.67 15.98 13.07
CA GLN A 77 7.33 15.81 13.65
C GLN A 77 6.41 14.97 12.73
N ALA A 78 6.48 15.16 11.41
CA ALA A 78 5.76 14.34 10.45
C ALA A 78 6.25 12.88 10.51
N MET A 79 7.56 12.64 10.51
CA MET A 79 8.15 11.30 10.64
C MET A 79 7.65 10.60 11.91
N VAL A 80 7.68 11.25 13.07
CA VAL A 80 7.19 10.69 14.33
C VAL A 80 5.71 10.30 14.24
N ARG A 81 4.87 11.15 13.63
CA ARG A 81 3.44 10.82 13.42
C ARG A 81 3.26 9.62 12.51
N ILE A 82 4.05 9.54 11.42
CA ILE A 82 4.02 8.39 10.50
C ILE A 82 4.48 7.13 11.21
N THR A 83 5.58 7.19 11.97
CA THR A 83 6.09 6.05 12.77
C THR A 83 5.05 5.49 13.73
N LYS A 84 4.36 6.36 14.48
CA LYS A 84 3.31 5.93 15.41
C LYS A 84 2.17 5.21 14.68
N ARG A 85 1.74 5.71 13.53
CA ARG A 85 0.72 5.06 12.69
C ARG A 85 1.21 3.75 12.10
N ALA A 86 2.43 3.73 11.57
CA ALA A 86 3.05 2.55 11.02
C ALA A 86 3.14 1.42 12.05
N LEU A 87 3.63 1.73 13.26
CA LEU A 87 3.73 0.77 14.35
C LEU A 87 2.36 0.26 14.80
N PHE A 88 1.39 1.17 14.94
CA PHE A 88 0.01 0.80 15.30
C PHE A 88 -0.59 -0.18 14.28
N LEU A 89 -0.52 0.15 12.99
CA LEU A 89 -1.07 -0.70 11.92
C LEU A 89 -0.34 -2.03 11.83
N PHE A 90 0.98 -2.02 11.97
CA PHE A 90 1.79 -3.24 11.98
C PHE A 90 1.39 -4.18 13.11
N LEU A 91 1.29 -3.67 14.33
CA LEU A 91 0.91 -4.48 15.50
C LEU A 91 -0.55 -4.96 15.42
N VAL A 92 -1.47 -4.10 14.98
CA VAL A 92 -2.88 -4.50 14.79
C VAL A 92 -2.97 -5.57 13.71
N GLY A 93 -2.30 -5.43 12.55
CA GLY A 93 -2.30 -6.46 11.51
C GLY A 93 -1.76 -7.80 11.99
N LEU A 94 -0.66 -7.80 12.75
CA LEU A 94 -0.11 -9.03 13.33
C LEU A 94 -1.04 -9.67 14.37
N SER A 95 -1.83 -8.89 15.09
CA SER A 95 -2.65 -9.41 16.20
C SER A 95 -3.80 -10.33 15.77
N TYR A 96 -4.19 -10.31 14.49
CA TYR A 96 -5.25 -11.17 13.95
C TYR A 96 -4.81 -11.96 12.70
N MET A 97 -3.49 -12.06 12.48
CA MET A 97 -2.93 -12.75 11.32
C MET A 97 -3.37 -14.22 11.22
N ASP A 98 -3.52 -14.90 12.36
CA ASP A 98 -4.00 -16.28 12.43
C ASP A 98 -5.50 -16.40 12.09
N ILE A 99 -6.26 -15.30 12.17
CA ILE A 99 -7.69 -15.27 11.81
C ILE A 99 -7.88 -14.90 10.35
N TRP A 100 -7.04 -13.96 9.84
CA TRP A 100 -7.15 -13.43 8.49
C TRP A 100 -5.78 -13.18 7.86
N PRO A 101 -5.16 -14.21 7.25
CA PRO A 101 -3.85 -14.09 6.62
C PRO A 101 -3.80 -13.14 5.41
N ALA A 102 -4.95 -12.83 4.81
CA ALA A 102 -5.05 -11.85 3.72
C ALA A 102 -5.05 -10.38 4.21
N ASP A 103 -4.57 -10.13 5.43
CA ASP A 103 -4.44 -8.78 5.98
C ASP A 103 -3.50 -7.89 5.16
N ILE A 104 -3.83 -6.61 5.10
CA ILE A 104 -2.99 -5.58 4.49
C ILE A 104 -2.29 -4.70 5.54
N LEU A 105 -2.76 -4.66 6.79
CA LEU A 105 -2.36 -3.62 7.75
C LEU A 105 -0.91 -3.76 8.19
N HIS A 106 -0.42 -4.98 8.43
CA HIS A 106 0.98 -5.17 8.81
C HIS A 106 1.92 -4.83 7.66
N PHE A 107 1.58 -5.19 6.41
CA PHE A 107 2.34 -4.76 5.22
C PHE A 107 2.32 -3.24 5.07
N TYR A 108 1.14 -2.63 5.25
CA TYR A 108 0.96 -1.20 5.17
C TYR A 108 1.81 -0.44 6.19
N GLY A 109 1.94 -0.97 7.40
CA GLY A 109 2.87 -0.46 8.41
C GLY A 109 4.31 -0.43 7.89
N ILE A 110 4.76 -1.52 7.24
CA ILE A 110 6.10 -1.60 6.66
C ILE A 110 6.27 -0.63 5.48
N TYR A 111 5.27 -0.47 4.61
CA TYR A 111 5.35 0.54 3.54
C TYR A 111 5.51 1.95 4.11
N MET A 112 4.82 2.27 5.21
CA MET A 112 4.97 3.56 5.88
C MET A 112 6.39 3.74 6.46
N PHE A 113 7.05 2.68 6.97
CA PHE A 113 8.46 2.77 7.37
C PHE A 113 9.37 3.07 6.19
N LEU A 114 9.15 2.46 5.03
CA LEU A 114 9.88 2.78 3.80
C LEU A 114 9.67 4.25 3.39
N ILE A 115 8.44 4.76 3.50
CA ILE A 115 8.14 6.19 3.27
C ILE A 115 8.94 7.08 4.21
N ILE A 116 9.08 6.74 5.49
CA ILE A 116 9.86 7.53 6.46
C ILE A 116 11.31 7.67 5.99
N LEU A 117 11.92 6.58 5.52
CA LEU A 117 13.29 6.60 5.00
C LEU A 117 13.44 7.52 3.78
N LEU A 118 12.42 7.57 2.93
CA LEU A 118 12.40 8.33 1.69
C LEU A 118 11.71 9.70 1.81
N LEU A 119 11.25 10.09 3.01
CA LEU A 119 10.48 11.32 3.19
C LEU A 119 11.28 12.59 2.84
N LYS A 120 12.61 12.54 2.96
CA LYS A 120 13.54 13.63 2.57
C LYS A 120 14.12 13.44 1.17
N ALA A 121 13.84 12.32 0.52
CA ALA A 121 14.45 11.97 -0.74
C ALA A 121 13.93 12.85 -1.89
N LYS A 122 14.80 13.06 -2.89
CA LYS A 122 14.40 13.73 -4.13
C LYS A 122 13.33 12.90 -4.86
N PRO A 123 12.38 13.54 -5.57
CA PRO A 123 11.31 12.82 -6.28
C PRO A 123 11.80 11.72 -7.23
N LYS A 124 12.95 11.93 -7.88
CA LYS A 124 13.57 10.92 -8.77
C LYS A 124 13.98 9.65 -8.01
N LEU A 125 14.50 9.78 -6.78
CA LEU A 125 14.88 8.63 -5.97
C LEU A 125 13.62 7.85 -5.51
N VAL A 126 12.59 8.57 -5.07
CA VAL A 126 11.30 7.94 -4.69
C VAL A 126 10.72 7.14 -5.85
N PHE A 127 10.65 7.74 -7.04
CA PHE A 127 10.15 7.08 -8.25
C PHE A 127 11.05 5.91 -8.68
N GLY A 128 12.37 6.09 -8.65
CA GLY A 128 13.33 5.02 -8.96
C GLY A 128 13.22 3.83 -8.01
N THR A 129 13.00 4.07 -6.72
CA THR A 129 12.75 2.99 -5.73
C THR A 129 11.43 2.26 -6.03
N ALA A 130 10.36 2.99 -6.37
CA ALA A 130 9.11 2.36 -6.77
C ALA A 130 9.28 1.47 -8.00
N LEU A 131 9.97 1.97 -9.03
CA LEU A 131 10.26 1.20 -10.24
C LEU A 131 11.11 -0.04 -9.94
N PHE A 132 12.13 0.10 -9.08
CA PHE A 132 12.95 -1.02 -8.63
C PHE A 132 12.10 -2.13 -7.97
N LEU A 133 11.20 -1.77 -7.04
CA LEU A 133 10.33 -2.75 -6.37
C LEU A 133 9.43 -3.50 -7.36
N ILE A 134 8.91 -2.81 -8.38
CA ILE A 134 8.08 -3.44 -9.41
C ILE A 134 8.91 -4.38 -10.29
N LEU A 135 10.10 -3.94 -10.74
CA LEU A 135 10.92 -4.72 -11.66
C LEU A 135 11.65 -5.88 -10.96
N ALA A 136 11.99 -5.74 -9.68
CA ALA A 136 12.62 -6.80 -8.90
C ALA A 136 11.67 -7.98 -8.65
N TYR A 137 10.36 -7.74 -8.52
CA TYR A 137 9.40 -8.78 -8.18
C TYR A 137 9.34 -9.93 -9.20
N PRO A 138 9.18 -9.70 -10.53
CA PRO A 138 9.22 -10.80 -11.49
C PRO A 138 10.56 -11.54 -11.50
N LEU A 139 11.68 -10.87 -11.21
CA LEU A 139 12.98 -11.54 -11.06
C LEU A 139 13.01 -12.44 -9.83
N MET A 140 12.40 -12.02 -8.72
CA MET A 140 12.26 -12.88 -7.53
C MET A 140 11.43 -14.13 -7.84
N MET A 141 10.35 -14.00 -8.63
CA MET A 141 9.50 -15.13 -9.05
C MET A 141 10.24 -16.16 -9.94
N LEU A 142 11.33 -15.76 -10.61
CA LEU A 142 12.16 -16.71 -11.36
C LEU A 142 13.06 -17.57 -10.45
N ILE A 143 13.32 -17.10 -9.21
CA ILE A 143 14.26 -17.72 -8.27
C ILE A 143 13.52 -18.51 -7.20
N TRP A 144 12.40 -17.97 -6.69
CA TRP A 144 11.64 -18.53 -5.56
C TRP A 144 10.23 -18.91 -5.97
N GLN A 145 9.74 -20.03 -5.44
CA GLN A 145 8.36 -20.45 -5.63
C GLN A 145 7.43 -19.56 -4.80
N TYR A 146 6.37 -19.06 -5.43
CA TYR A 146 5.42 -18.14 -4.78
C TYR A 146 4.56 -18.85 -3.73
N ASP A 147 4.16 -20.08 -4.00
CA ASP A 147 3.24 -20.88 -3.18
C ASP A 147 3.87 -21.47 -1.92
N THR A 148 5.20 -21.32 -1.74
CA THR A 148 5.90 -21.80 -0.54
C THR A 148 5.29 -21.26 0.74
N GLY A 149 4.76 -22.14 1.58
CA GLY A 149 4.10 -21.81 2.85
C GLY A 149 2.60 -21.57 2.75
N TRP A 150 2.04 -21.32 1.54
CA TRP A 150 0.61 -21.13 1.36
C TRP A 150 -0.14 -22.47 1.21
N ASP A 151 -1.25 -22.56 1.93
CA ASP A 151 -2.38 -23.43 1.59
C ASP A 151 -3.50 -22.55 1.02
N PHE A 152 -3.71 -22.60 -0.28
CA PHE A 152 -4.72 -21.78 -0.95
C PHE A 152 -6.15 -22.30 -0.80
N GLU A 153 -6.36 -23.51 -0.26
CA GLU A 153 -7.69 -24.03 0.03
C GLU A 153 -8.21 -23.47 1.37
N THR A 154 -7.33 -23.42 2.37
CA THR A 154 -7.66 -22.90 3.71
C THR A 154 -7.28 -21.43 3.91
N PHE A 155 -6.50 -20.85 2.98
CA PHE A 155 -5.85 -19.54 3.12
C PHE A 155 -4.88 -19.43 4.30
N GLU A 156 -4.37 -20.55 4.79
CA GLU A 156 -3.37 -20.58 5.86
C GLU A 156 -1.95 -20.39 5.30
N TYR A 157 -1.09 -19.75 6.10
CA TYR A 157 0.32 -19.60 5.79
C TYR A 157 1.19 -20.33 6.80
N SER A 158 1.68 -21.50 6.43
CA SER A 158 2.52 -22.34 7.29
C SER A 158 3.84 -21.67 7.64
N GLY A 159 4.20 -21.73 8.91
CA GLY A 159 5.48 -21.21 9.40
C GLY A 159 5.57 -19.68 9.43
N PHE A 160 4.46 -18.94 9.38
CA PHE A 160 4.45 -17.48 9.45
C PHE A 160 5.25 -16.94 10.64
N TRP A 161 5.12 -17.57 11.82
CA TRP A 161 5.78 -17.15 13.04
C TRP A 161 7.26 -17.60 13.16
N THR A 162 7.82 -18.25 12.14
CA THR A 162 9.26 -18.44 12.02
C THR A 162 9.91 -17.22 11.37
N LEU A 163 11.20 -16.97 11.66
CA LEU A 163 11.90 -15.83 11.02
C LEU A 163 11.90 -15.93 9.48
N GLU A 164 12.15 -17.14 8.96
CA GLU A 164 12.15 -17.38 7.51
C GLU A 164 10.77 -17.16 6.91
N GLY A 165 9.72 -17.77 7.47
CA GLY A 165 8.36 -17.63 6.96
C GLY A 165 7.85 -16.21 7.05
N PHE A 166 8.15 -15.50 8.16
CA PHE A 166 7.78 -14.10 8.33
C PHE A 166 8.46 -13.19 7.29
N VAL A 167 9.77 -13.32 7.11
CA VAL A 167 10.51 -12.51 6.12
C VAL A 167 10.06 -12.82 4.71
N ARG A 168 9.87 -14.09 4.37
CA ARG A 168 9.36 -14.52 3.06
C ARG A 168 7.97 -13.96 2.79
N ASN A 169 7.04 -14.11 3.73
CA ASN A 169 5.69 -13.55 3.61
C ASN A 169 5.73 -12.03 3.47
N LEU A 170 6.48 -11.35 4.33
CA LEU A 170 6.51 -9.89 4.37
C LEU A 170 7.07 -9.28 3.08
N PHE A 171 8.13 -9.85 2.53
CA PHE A 171 8.83 -9.24 1.41
C PHE A 171 8.46 -9.82 0.05
N TYR A 172 8.07 -11.08 -0.03
CA TYR A 172 7.96 -11.78 -1.32
C TYR A 172 6.57 -12.34 -1.60
N ASN A 173 6.09 -13.30 -0.80
CA ASN A 173 4.91 -14.08 -1.17
C ASN A 173 3.72 -13.95 -0.22
N GLY A 174 3.70 -12.95 0.64
CA GLY A 174 2.51 -12.63 1.40
C GLY A 174 1.36 -12.16 0.51
N TYR A 175 0.21 -11.91 1.08
CA TYR A 175 -0.96 -11.47 0.32
C TYR A 175 -0.77 -10.07 -0.30
N HIS A 176 -0.02 -9.21 0.41
CA HIS A 176 0.36 -7.87 -0.05
C HIS A 176 1.85 -7.62 0.26
N PRO A 177 2.79 -8.38 -0.31
CA PRO A 177 4.19 -8.29 0.10
C PRO A 177 4.82 -6.95 -0.27
N VAL A 178 5.93 -6.59 0.40
CA VAL A 178 6.64 -5.34 0.12
C VAL A 178 7.00 -5.23 -1.36
N PHE A 179 7.48 -6.32 -1.97
CA PHE A 179 7.62 -6.43 -3.42
C PHE A 179 6.37 -7.06 -4.03
N PRO A 180 5.64 -6.41 -4.92
CA PRO A 180 5.82 -5.04 -5.46
C PRO A 180 4.98 -3.97 -4.76
N TRP A 181 4.18 -4.30 -3.74
CA TRP A 181 3.08 -3.47 -3.23
C TRP A 181 3.50 -2.13 -2.62
N ALA A 182 4.68 -2.07 -1.97
CA ALA A 182 5.17 -0.81 -1.43
C ALA A 182 5.42 0.25 -2.53
N ALA A 183 5.63 -0.17 -3.77
CA ALA A 183 5.76 0.74 -4.91
C ALA A 183 4.52 1.62 -5.09
N PHE A 184 3.31 1.11 -4.87
CA PHE A 184 2.08 1.89 -4.97
C PHE A 184 2.07 3.06 -3.98
N MET A 185 2.53 2.83 -2.74
CA MET A 185 2.62 3.92 -1.75
C MET A 185 3.70 4.94 -2.14
N LEU A 186 4.83 4.49 -2.68
CA LEU A 186 5.88 5.38 -3.18
C LEU A 186 5.44 6.20 -4.40
N VAL A 187 4.71 5.60 -5.34
CA VAL A 187 4.09 6.32 -6.46
C VAL A 187 3.13 7.39 -5.92
N GLY A 188 2.32 7.03 -4.91
CA GLY A 188 1.45 7.99 -4.22
C GLY A 188 2.23 9.14 -3.56
N LEU A 189 3.33 8.85 -2.88
CA LEU A 189 4.22 9.86 -2.30
C LEU A 189 4.80 10.77 -3.37
N TRP A 190 5.30 10.20 -4.47
CA TRP A 190 5.84 10.94 -5.59
C TRP A 190 4.79 11.84 -6.24
N PHE A 191 3.59 11.29 -6.53
CA PHE A 191 2.48 12.03 -7.11
C PHE A 191 1.99 13.17 -6.20
N GLY A 192 1.80 12.91 -4.92
CA GLY A 192 1.36 13.91 -3.94
C GLY A 192 2.36 15.04 -3.69
N ARG A 193 3.61 14.91 -4.14
CA ARG A 193 4.63 15.97 -4.13
C ARG A 193 4.57 16.89 -5.35
N GLN A 194 3.79 16.53 -6.37
CA GLN A 194 3.54 17.40 -7.50
C GLN A 194 2.58 18.52 -7.10
N ASP A 195 2.54 19.60 -7.89
CA ASP A 195 1.56 20.67 -7.67
C ASP A 195 0.18 20.25 -8.19
N LEU A 196 -0.58 19.59 -7.33
CA LEU A 196 -1.93 19.09 -7.64
C LEU A 196 -2.98 20.20 -7.85
N HIS A 197 -2.63 21.46 -7.63
CA HIS A 197 -3.50 22.61 -7.92
C HIS A 197 -3.18 23.25 -9.28
N ASN A 198 -2.11 22.84 -9.94
CA ASN A 198 -1.72 23.37 -11.23
C ASN A 198 -2.60 22.80 -12.34
N ALA A 199 -3.45 23.63 -12.95
CA ALA A 199 -4.36 23.24 -14.02
C ALA A 199 -3.63 22.62 -15.24
N SER A 200 -2.39 23.01 -15.52
CA SER A 200 -1.60 22.43 -16.60
C SER A 200 -1.10 21.01 -16.28
N PHE A 201 -0.88 20.70 -15.02
CA PHE A 201 -0.53 19.34 -14.58
C PHE A 201 -1.76 18.43 -14.67
N ILE A 202 -2.92 18.89 -14.19
CA ILE A 202 -4.18 18.12 -14.23
C ILE A 202 -4.63 17.79 -15.67
N LYS A 203 -4.33 18.67 -16.64
CA LYS A 203 -4.69 18.43 -18.05
C LYS A 203 -3.73 17.48 -18.79
N LYS A 204 -2.56 17.19 -18.23
CA LYS A 204 -1.54 16.28 -18.81
C LYS A 204 -1.59 14.86 -18.24
N THR A 205 -2.30 14.66 -17.13
CA THR A 205 -2.57 13.36 -16.49
C THR A 205 -3.98 12.88 -16.81
#